data_b785e936fd4ebbe363c82bbf55e0d570
#
_entry.id   b785e936fd4ebbe363c82bbf55e0d570
#
_cell.length_a   1.000
_cell.length_b   1.000
_cell.length_c   1.000
_cell.angle_alpha   90.00
_cell.angle_beta   90.00
_cell.angle_gamma   90.00
#
_symmetry.space_group_name_H-M   'P 1'
#
loop_
_entity.id
_entity.type
_entity.pdbx_description
1 polymer ?
#
loop_
_entity_poly.entity_id
_entity_poly.type
_entity_poly.pdbx_seq_one_letter_code
_entity_poly.pdbx_strand_id
1 'polypeptide(L)'
;MLAVLLSVFLLNNGWSFHLGDANSMDADFAHGTQYFTHMAKACAWDGVDATSLDFVEDSTWTKVNLPHDWVVDLAFSPEASHSHGYKCVGWKYPQNSVGWYRRELDIPASFEGEAITVEFEGVYRNYDVYINGYYIGHENSGYATREYDLSDYLFYGGRNVLTVRVDASLEEGWYYEGAGIYRNVYLWEGGKPAQAPAEVNYAFSPEQGFLVNGKKVFLKGANIHQDAAGVGIGVPDELWRYRIARLKEFGFNAIRTAHNPASPSLLRICDEMDMYVIEEVRQFGSYPEALELLKNMIERDRHHKCVIAWGIGNEEWGGRPVGGAVARKMVAYAHELDPSRPTTYGNSGGEYMIDDEVDVPGYNYIRQNHIDQDHAEHPGRSAIGTEETSGAGVRGAKGDFDIDFVREGYEFYVSRPWTAGLFYWTGFDYRGEPYPKAWPNTGSLFGLMDYCGYPKEEMWELRALWSGESKRELKAARRAEEPRLKPGQVILKPHKTDFTRDGQDVIVIDVWSNEPSLEVSVTGAEFLGWGNGDPQFRHIERNCNTIYPFVSRAQVLIRSIEGQTDPVTVRIGSATLTF
;
A
#
# COMPACT_ATOMS: atom_id res chain seq x y z
N MET A 1 34.11 11.93 -20.06
CA MET A 1 32.78 11.34 -19.82
C MET A 1 31.79 12.48 -19.92
N LEU A 2 30.99 12.54 -21.00
CA LEU A 2 29.79 13.39 -20.97
C LEU A 2 28.87 12.81 -19.92
N ALA A 3 28.45 13.64 -18.93
CA ALA A 3 27.36 13.30 -18.07
C ALA A 3 26.12 13.23 -18.97
N VAL A 4 25.57 12.03 -19.16
CA VAL A 4 24.25 11.87 -19.76
C VAL A 4 23.30 12.53 -18.75
N LEU A 5 22.67 13.61 -19.17
CA LEU A 5 21.59 14.22 -18.40
C LEU A 5 20.40 13.26 -18.50
N LEU A 6 20.24 12.45 -17.47
CA LEU A 6 19.06 11.59 -17.31
C LEU A 6 17.89 12.48 -16.95
N SER A 7 16.82 12.44 -17.72
CA SER A 7 15.58 13.15 -17.38
C SER A 7 14.53 12.13 -16.96
N VAL A 8 13.85 12.44 -15.87
CA VAL A 8 12.72 11.64 -15.35
C VAL A 8 11.48 12.52 -15.28
N PHE A 9 10.37 12.00 -15.78
CA PHE A 9 9.09 12.69 -15.80
C PHE A 9 8.06 11.84 -15.05
N LEU A 10 7.44 12.44 -14.03
CA LEU A 10 6.33 11.82 -13.32
C LEU A 10 5.06 11.91 -14.16
N LEU A 11 4.49 10.77 -14.51
CA LEU A 11 3.32 10.68 -15.37
C LEU A 11 2.00 10.50 -14.61
N ASN A 12 1.89 11.01 -13.39
CA ASN A 12 0.69 10.79 -12.58
C ASN A 12 -0.54 11.60 -13.03
N ASN A 13 -0.37 12.70 -13.75
CA ASN A 13 -1.46 13.55 -14.20
C ASN A 13 -1.93 13.21 -15.61
N GLY A 14 -3.17 13.59 -15.92
CA GLY A 14 -3.69 13.63 -17.30
C GLY A 14 -4.04 12.27 -17.90
N TRP A 15 -4.39 11.30 -17.09
CA TRP A 15 -4.92 10.03 -17.54
C TRP A 15 -6.42 10.12 -17.83
N SER A 16 -6.86 9.31 -18.79
CA SER A 16 -8.28 8.98 -18.98
C SER A 16 -8.50 7.56 -18.52
N PHE A 17 -9.61 7.29 -17.87
CA PHE A 17 -9.99 5.98 -17.34
C PHE A 17 -11.38 5.58 -17.84
N HIS A 18 -11.53 4.32 -18.23
CA HIS A 18 -12.80 3.69 -18.59
C HIS A 18 -12.98 2.41 -17.77
N LEU A 19 -14.10 2.30 -17.06
CA LEU A 19 -14.47 1.09 -16.33
C LEU A 19 -15.18 0.11 -17.28
N GLY A 20 -14.79 -1.16 -17.22
CA GLY A 20 -15.23 -2.20 -18.13
C GLY A 20 -14.37 -2.26 -19.38
N ASP A 21 -14.73 -3.16 -20.30
CA ASP A 21 -14.01 -3.29 -21.54
C ASP A 21 -14.31 -2.13 -22.48
N ALA A 22 -13.27 -1.40 -22.88
CA ALA A 22 -13.37 -0.28 -23.81
C ALA A 22 -13.51 -0.74 -25.27
N ASN A 23 -13.18 -2.00 -25.55
CA ASN A 23 -13.27 -2.58 -26.86
C ASN A 23 -14.48 -3.51 -26.98
N SER A 24 -15.07 -3.58 -28.20
CA SER A 24 -16.10 -4.56 -28.47
C SER A 24 -15.57 -5.98 -28.36
N MET A 25 -16.31 -6.87 -27.68
CA MET A 25 -15.98 -8.29 -27.59
C MET A 25 -15.83 -8.96 -28.96
N ASP A 26 -16.52 -8.43 -29.99
CA ASP A 26 -16.40 -8.92 -31.36
C ASP A 26 -15.11 -8.44 -32.05
N ALA A 27 -14.57 -7.29 -31.62
CA ALA A 27 -13.32 -6.75 -32.10
C ALA A 27 -12.11 -7.19 -31.26
N ASP A 28 -12.33 -7.41 -29.98
CA ASP A 28 -11.33 -7.97 -29.09
C ASP A 28 -11.50 -9.47 -29.07
N PHE A 29 -10.65 -10.17 -29.82
CA PHE A 29 -10.55 -11.63 -29.79
C PHE A 29 -10.36 -12.17 -28.38
N ALA A 30 -11.28 -11.82 -27.50
CA ALA A 30 -11.26 -12.22 -26.11
C ALA A 30 -9.86 -12.12 -25.52
N HIS A 31 -9.52 -10.97 -25.07
CA HIS A 31 -8.57 -10.68 -24.00
C HIS A 31 -7.39 -11.64 -23.75
N GLY A 32 -7.43 -12.83 -24.22
CA GLY A 32 -6.41 -13.87 -24.05
C GLY A 32 -5.46 -14.01 -25.21
N THR A 33 -5.64 -13.21 -26.27
CA THR A 33 -4.82 -13.34 -27.48
C THR A 33 -4.39 -11.97 -28.00
N GLN A 34 -3.78 -11.14 -27.14
CA GLN A 34 -3.23 -9.83 -27.49
C GLN A 34 -2.40 -9.88 -28.76
N TYR A 35 -1.68 -11.00 -28.95
CA TYR A 35 -0.93 -11.23 -30.17
C TYR A 35 -1.79 -11.14 -31.43
N PHE A 36 -3.02 -11.68 -31.40
CA PHE A 36 -3.92 -11.64 -32.55
C PHE A 36 -4.64 -10.30 -32.67
N THR A 37 -4.99 -9.70 -31.57
CA THR A 37 -5.67 -8.39 -31.54
C THR A 37 -4.78 -7.29 -32.08
N HIS A 38 -3.49 -7.31 -31.77
CA HIS A 38 -2.58 -6.21 -32.10
C HIS A 38 -1.58 -6.51 -33.21
N MET A 39 -1.37 -7.76 -33.56
CA MET A 39 -0.43 -8.11 -34.62
C MET A 39 -1.03 -8.09 -36.02
N ALA A 40 -2.25 -7.67 -36.19
CA ALA A 40 -2.93 -7.41 -37.47
C ALA A 40 -2.91 -8.56 -38.51
N LYS A 41 -2.16 -9.62 -38.29
CA LYS A 41 -1.98 -10.72 -39.25
C LYS A 41 -3.23 -11.58 -39.40
N ALA A 42 -4.03 -11.67 -38.37
CA ALA A 42 -5.24 -12.45 -38.37
C ALA A 42 -6.49 -11.58 -38.44
N CYS A 43 -6.34 -10.29 -38.30
CA CYS A 43 -7.45 -9.36 -38.22
C CYS A 43 -7.78 -8.85 -39.62
N ALA A 44 -8.92 -9.24 -40.10
CA ALA A 44 -9.62 -8.46 -41.10
C ALA A 44 -10.25 -7.20 -40.48
N TRP A 45 -9.63 -6.70 -39.42
CA TRP A 45 -10.12 -5.64 -38.59
C TRP A 45 -9.43 -4.33 -38.99
N ASP A 46 -10.22 -3.39 -39.39
CA ASP A 46 -9.84 -2.04 -39.81
C ASP A 46 -10.25 -0.98 -38.74
N GLY A 47 -10.60 -1.45 -37.54
CA GLY A 47 -11.11 -0.63 -36.47
C GLY A 47 -10.01 0.12 -35.71
N VAL A 48 -10.38 1.29 -35.23
CA VAL A 48 -9.64 2.06 -34.24
C VAL A 48 -10.12 1.60 -32.87
N ASP A 49 -9.26 1.01 -32.07
CA ASP A 49 -9.55 0.57 -30.70
C ASP A 49 -8.94 1.50 -29.66
N ALA A 50 -9.16 1.19 -28.37
CA ALA A 50 -8.69 2.01 -27.26
C ALA A 50 -7.17 2.12 -27.17
N THR A 51 -6.38 1.27 -27.86
CA THR A 51 -4.92 1.34 -27.90
C THR A 51 -4.41 2.28 -29.00
N SER A 52 -5.27 2.63 -29.96
CA SER A 52 -4.91 3.36 -31.17
C SER A 52 -4.75 4.85 -30.91
N LEU A 53 -3.83 5.48 -31.65
CA LEU A 53 -3.60 6.93 -31.58
C LEU A 53 -4.85 7.75 -31.99
N ASP A 54 -5.61 7.25 -32.97
CA ASP A 54 -6.77 7.93 -33.53
C ASP A 54 -8.09 7.61 -32.82
N PHE A 55 -8.02 6.83 -31.73
CA PHE A 55 -9.20 6.55 -30.92
C PHE A 55 -9.74 7.83 -30.26
N VAL A 56 -11.05 8.00 -30.33
CA VAL A 56 -11.75 9.15 -29.74
C VAL A 56 -12.50 8.68 -28.49
N GLU A 57 -12.08 9.20 -27.34
CA GLU A 57 -12.74 8.95 -26.06
C GLU A 57 -14.16 9.55 -26.08
N ASP A 58 -15.14 8.77 -25.70
CA ASP A 58 -16.52 9.21 -25.52
C ASP A 58 -16.81 9.63 -24.06
N SER A 59 -18.06 9.88 -23.75
CA SER A 59 -18.50 10.32 -22.41
C SER A 59 -18.38 9.25 -21.32
N THR A 60 -18.01 8.01 -21.66
CA THR A 60 -17.76 6.94 -20.67
C THR A 60 -16.37 7.01 -20.09
N TRP A 61 -15.44 7.73 -20.73
CA TRP A 61 -14.12 8.01 -20.23
C TRP A 61 -14.11 9.17 -19.25
N THR A 62 -13.43 8.99 -18.12
CA THR A 62 -13.28 10.01 -17.08
C THR A 62 -11.82 10.40 -16.91
N LYS A 63 -11.55 11.66 -16.55
CA LYS A 63 -10.18 12.10 -16.24
C LYS A 63 -9.83 11.71 -14.82
N VAL A 64 -8.65 11.10 -14.66
CA VAL A 64 -8.12 10.66 -13.37
C VAL A 64 -6.63 11.04 -13.25
N ASN A 65 -6.19 11.16 -12.02
CA ASN A 65 -4.78 11.26 -11.67
C ASN A 65 -4.37 10.05 -10.85
N LEU A 66 -3.09 9.66 -10.97
CA LEU A 66 -2.52 8.58 -10.19
C LEU A 66 -1.98 9.09 -8.84
N PRO A 67 -1.89 8.23 -7.83
CA PRO A 67 -2.36 6.85 -7.80
C PRO A 67 -3.89 6.75 -7.87
N HIS A 68 -4.42 5.70 -8.49
CA HIS A 68 -5.85 5.52 -8.71
C HIS A 68 -6.29 4.07 -8.43
N ASP A 69 -7.34 3.92 -7.63
CA ASP A 69 -8.02 2.66 -7.30
C ASP A 69 -9.51 2.82 -7.58
N TRP A 70 -10.00 2.23 -8.66
CA TRP A 70 -11.43 2.38 -9.03
C TRP A 70 -12.37 1.56 -8.15
N VAL A 71 -11.86 0.54 -7.43
CA VAL A 71 -12.70 -0.33 -6.59
C VAL A 71 -13.29 0.43 -5.42
N VAL A 72 -12.65 1.54 -5.02
CA VAL A 72 -13.18 2.44 -3.98
C VAL A 72 -14.59 2.92 -4.31
N ASP A 73 -14.89 3.17 -5.58
CA ASP A 73 -16.16 3.71 -6.04
C ASP A 73 -17.22 2.64 -6.32
N LEU A 74 -16.85 1.35 -6.30
CA LEU A 74 -17.79 0.26 -6.55
C LEU A 74 -18.74 0.02 -5.36
N ALA A 75 -19.91 -0.52 -5.67
CA ALA A 75 -20.89 -0.91 -4.67
C ALA A 75 -20.40 -2.07 -3.80
N PHE A 76 -20.99 -2.21 -2.62
CA PHE A 76 -20.82 -3.38 -1.77
C PHE A 76 -21.93 -4.39 -2.00
N SER A 77 -21.60 -5.68 -1.85
CA SER A 77 -22.58 -6.78 -1.91
C SER A 77 -22.16 -7.92 -0.98
N PRO A 78 -23.09 -8.51 -0.21
CA PRO A 78 -22.78 -9.70 0.59
C PRO A 78 -22.36 -10.92 -0.26
N GLU A 79 -22.64 -10.90 -1.57
CA GLU A 79 -22.27 -11.94 -2.53
C GLU A 79 -20.85 -11.77 -3.09
N ALA A 80 -20.24 -10.60 -2.86
CA ALA A 80 -18.88 -10.31 -3.28
C ALA A 80 -17.83 -10.95 -2.35
N SER A 81 -16.58 -10.97 -2.77
CA SER A 81 -15.50 -11.55 -1.98
C SER A 81 -15.27 -10.79 -0.67
N HIS A 82 -15.16 -11.54 0.44
CA HIS A 82 -14.79 -10.97 1.71
C HIS A 82 -13.34 -10.43 1.70
N SER A 83 -12.45 -11.03 0.90
CA SER A 83 -11.07 -10.58 0.74
C SER A 83 -11.01 -9.15 0.19
N HIS A 84 -11.85 -8.82 -0.78
CA HIS A 84 -12.01 -7.45 -1.28
C HIS A 84 -12.93 -6.56 -0.42
N GLY A 85 -13.24 -6.97 0.81
CA GLY A 85 -14.13 -6.19 1.69
C GLY A 85 -15.54 -6.04 1.13
N TYR A 86 -16.05 -7.07 0.45
CA TYR A 86 -17.37 -7.12 -0.17
C TYR A 86 -17.61 -6.09 -1.29
N LYS A 87 -16.55 -5.56 -1.90
CA LYS A 87 -16.68 -4.75 -3.11
C LYS A 87 -17.05 -5.61 -4.31
N CYS A 88 -17.92 -5.08 -5.18
CA CYS A 88 -18.39 -5.78 -6.39
C CYS A 88 -17.30 -5.82 -7.49
N VAL A 89 -16.19 -6.48 -7.20
CA VAL A 89 -15.05 -6.76 -8.08
C VAL A 89 -14.72 -8.24 -8.05
N GLY A 90 -13.92 -8.73 -8.98
CA GLY A 90 -13.54 -10.12 -9.11
C GLY A 90 -14.36 -10.85 -10.19
N TRP A 91 -14.11 -12.14 -10.38
CA TRP A 91 -14.67 -12.94 -11.48
C TRP A 91 -16.20 -12.98 -11.55
N LYS A 92 -16.90 -12.71 -10.44
CA LYS A 92 -18.36 -12.58 -10.41
C LYS A 92 -18.88 -11.27 -10.98
N TYR A 93 -18.02 -10.28 -11.12
CA TYR A 93 -18.35 -8.92 -11.54
C TYR A 93 -17.44 -8.47 -12.70
N PRO A 94 -17.43 -9.19 -13.83
CA PRO A 94 -16.46 -8.92 -14.91
C PRO A 94 -16.52 -7.49 -15.45
N GLN A 95 -17.71 -6.90 -15.49
CA GLN A 95 -17.91 -5.52 -15.95
C GLN A 95 -17.28 -4.45 -15.02
N ASN A 96 -16.96 -4.81 -13.77
CA ASN A 96 -16.34 -3.94 -12.77
C ASN A 96 -14.87 -4.28 -12.55
N SER A 97 -14.38 -5.35 -13.16
CA SER A 97 -13.06 -5.92 -12.87
C SER A 97 -12.02 -5.58 -13.92
N VAL A 98 -12.45 -5.05 -15.07
CA VAL A 98 -11.56 -4.57 -16.13
C VAL A 98 -11.60 -3.05 -16.16
N GLY A 99 -10.44 -2.43 -16.29
CA GLY A 99 -10.29 -0.99 -16.44
C GLY A 99 -9.25 -0.64 -17.48
N TRP A 100 -9.49 0.40 -18.24
CA TRP A 100 -8.61 0.91 -19.26
C TRP A 100 -8.11 2.30 -18.89
N TYR A 101 -6.82 2.53 -19.07
CA TYR A 101 -6.17 3.81 -18.88
C TYR A 101 -5.55 4.27 -20.17
N ARG A 102 -5.68 5.56 -20.49
CA ARG A 102 -5.05 6.19 -21.65
C ARG A 102 -4.38 7.48 -21.23
N ARG A 103 -3.20 7.73 -21.77
CA ARG A 103 -2.47 8.99 -21.58
C ARG A 103 -1.80 9.42 -22.88
N GLU A 104 -2.03 10.66 -23.27
CA GLU A 104 -1.27 11.29 -24.35
C GLU A 104 0.11 11.73 -23.84
N LEU A 105 1.12 11.52 -24.68
CA LEU A 105 2.51 11.88 -24.42
C LEU A 105 3.03 12.67 -25.63
N ASP A 106 3.54 13.87 -25.37
CA ASP A 106 4.29 14.64 -26.34
C ASP A 106 5.79 14.33 -26.15
N ILE A 107 6.38 13.57 -27.07
CA ILE A 107 7.78 13.17 -26.98
C ILE A 107 8.63 14.13 -27.82
N PRO A 108 9.60 14.85 -27.22
CA PRO A 108 10.45 15.78 -27.95
C PRO A 108 11.26 15.09 -29.05
N ALA A 109 11.45 15.76 -30.19
CA ALA A 109 12.31 15.27 -31.27
C ALA A 109 13.76 15.05 -30.82
N SER A 110 14.22 15.76 -29.78
CA SER A 110 15.55 15.60 -29.21
C SER A 110 15.77 14.28 -28.48
N PHE A 111 14.73 13.51 -28.20
CA PHE A 111 14.83 12.21 -27.56
C PHE A 111 15.11 11.08 -28.55
N GLU A 112 15.05 11.35 -29.85
CA GLU A 112 15.33 10.36 -30.89
C GLU A 112 16.76 9.83 -30.76
N GLY A 113 16.89 8.51 -30.59
CA GLY A 113 18.18 7.82 -30.42
C GLY A 113 18.56 7.58 -28.94
N GLU A 114 17.80 8.11 -28.00
CA GLU A 114 17.94 7.78 -26.56
C GLU A 114 17.04 6.59 -26.16
N ALA A 115 17.40 5.90 -25.09
CA ALA A 115 16.54 4.88 -24.50
C ALA A 115 15.37 5.56 -23.76
N ILE A 116 14.14 5.29 -24.20
CA ILE A 116 12.93 5.84 -23.56
C ILE A 116 12.16 4.70 -22.94
N THR A 117 12.08 4.68 -21.61
CA THR A 117 11.37 3.64 -20.87
C THR A 117 10.24 4.21 -20.03
N VAL A 118 9.13 3.47 -19.93
CA VAL A 118 8.09 3.75 -18.96
C VAL A 118 8.20 2.76 -17.81
N GLU A 119 8.17 3.28 -16.58
CA GLU A 119 8.16 2.49 -15.35
C GLU A 119 6.80 2.58 -14.67
N PHE A 120 6.22 1.44 -14.36
CA PHE A 120 5.06 1.30 -13.49
C PHE A 120 5.53 0.76 -12.14
N GLU A 121 5.42 1.53 -11.07
CA GLU A 121 5.77 1.08 -9.72
C GLU A 121 4.79 0.02 -9.18
N GLY A 122 3.57 -0.01 -9.70
CA GLY A 122 2.57 -1.03 -9.38
C GLY A 122 1.23 -0.78 -10.06
N VAL A 123 0.72 -1.84 -10.67
CA VAL A 123 -0.62 -1.89 -11.28
C VAL A 123 -1.32 -3.16 -10.80
N TYR A 124 -2.43 -3.03 -10.11
CA TYR A 124 -3.18 -4.19 -9.65
C TYR A 124 -4.33 -4.48 -10.60
N ARG A 125 -4.32 -5.61 -11.27
CA ARG A 125 -3.28 -6.61 -11.59
C ARG A 125 -3.48 -7.12 -13.01
N ASN A 126 -2.68 -8.09 -13.45
CA ASN A 126 -2.84 -8.78 -14.73
C ASN A 126 -3.08 -7.78 -15.86
N TYR A 127 -2.05 -6.96 -16.11
CA TYR A 127 -2.20 -5.80 -16.98
C TYR A 127 -1.34 -5.91 -18.24
N ASP A 128 -1.85 -5.31 -19.31
CA ASP A 128 -1.21 -5.18 -20.60
C ASP A 128 -0.87 -3.72 -20.88
N VAL A 129 0.30 -3.48 -21.48
CA VAL A 129 0.79 -2.15 -21.85
C VAL A 129 0.89 -2.02 -23.36
N TYR A 130 0.41 -0.89 -23.88
CA TYR A 130 0.43 -0.55 -25.30
C TYR A 130 0.96 0.86 -25.50
N ILE A 131 1.68 1.08 -26.61
CA ILE A 131 2.06 2.40 -27.10
C ILE A 131 1.69 2.53 -28.57
N ASN A 132 0.91 3.55 -28.94
CA ASN A 132 0.52 3.81 -30.33
C ASN A 132 -0.11 2.59 -31.06
N GLY A 133 -0.88 1.75 -30.32
CA GLY A 133 -1.48 0.52 -30.83
C GLY A 133 -0.57 -0.72 -30.78
N TYR A 134 0.70 -0.57 -30.43
CA TYR A 134 1.63 -1.70 -30.31
C TYR A 134 1.61 -2.27 -28.89
N TYR A 135 1.45 -3.58 -28.79
CA TYR A 135 1.59 -4.31 -27.54
C TYR A 135 3.06 -4.32 -27.10
N ILE A 136 3.34 -3.89 -25.87
CA ILE A 136 4.69 -3.78 -25.33
C ILE A 136 4.99 -4.87 -24.30
N GLY A 137 4.02 -5.26 -23.49
CA GLY A 137 4.25 -6.28 -22.50
C GLY A 137 3.10 -6.49 -21.53
N HIS A 138 3.29 -7.45 -20.64
CA HIS A 138 2.32 -7.95 -19.67
C HIS A 138 2.96 -8.19 -18.31
N GLU A 139 2.20 -8.00 -17.24
CA GLU A 139 2.56 -8.42 -15.89
C GLU A 139 1.34 -9.00 -15.16
N ASN A 140 1.50 -10.18 -14.58
CA ASN A 140 0.44 -10.86 -13.83
C ASN A 140 0.27 -10.35 -12.41
N SER A 141 1.40 -10.05 -11.73
CA SER A 141 1.37 -9.66 -10.33
C SER A 141 0.94 -8.22 -10.15
N GLY A 142 0.11 -7.98 -9.13
CA GLY A 142 -0.25 -6.64 -8.71
C GLY A 142 0.87 -5.88 -7.99
N TYR A 143 1.97 -6.55 -7.61
CA TYR A 143 2.98 -5.99 -6.70
C TYR A 143 4.36 -5.78 -7.34
N ALA A 144 4.54 -6.21 -8.58
CA ALA A 144 5.79 -6.03 -9.31
C ALA A 144 5.93 -4.61 -9.87
N THR A 145 7.14 -4.05 -9.79
CA THR A 145 7.52 -2.88 -10.57
C THR A 145 8.05 -3.34 -11.92
N ARG A 146 7.59 -2.73 -13.01
CA ARG A 146 8.00 -3.10 -14.37
C ARG A 146 8.40 -1.88 -15.20
N GLU A 147 9.44 -2.09 -16.00
CA GLU A 147 9.91 -1.13 -16.99
C GLU A 147 9.67 -1.70 -18.39
N TYR A 148 9.20 -0.85 -19.30
CA TYR A 148 8.96 -1.21 -20.69
C TYR A 148 9.69 -0.21 -21.60
N ASP A 149 10.48 -0.73 -22.54
CA ASP A 149 11.17 0.09 -23.54
C ASP A 149 10.17 0.52 -24.63
N LEU A 150 10.04 1.82 -24.82
CA LEU A 150 9.16 2.44 -25.80
C LEU A 150 9.90 2.94 -27.04
N SER A 151 11.23 2.94 -27.04
CA SER A 151 12.08 3.68 -28.00
C SER A 151 11.73 3.44 -29.47
N ASP A 152 11.48 2.18 -29.84
CA ASP A 152 11.20 1.82 -31.23
C ASP A 152 9.78 2.13 -31.73
N TYR A 153 8.87 2.53 -30.78
CA TYR A 153 7.44 2.66 -31.03
C TYR A 153 6.94 4.11 -30.95
N LEU A 154 7.86 5.07 -30.77
CA LEU A 154 7.52 6.47 -30.53
C LEU A 154 7.55 7.32 -31.79
N PHE A 155 6.62 8.27 -31.88
CA PHE A 155 6.68 9.39 -32.81
C PHE A 155 7.44 10.54 -32.12
N TYR A 156 8.73 10.67 -32.44
CA TYR A 156 9.56 11.74 -31.91
C TYR A 156 9.20 13.09 -32.53
N GLY A 157 9.02 14.10 -31.70
CA GLY A 157 8.52 15.41 -32.11
C GLY A 157 6.99 15.45 -32.32
N GLY A 158 6.28 14.46 -31.81
CA GLY A 158 4.85 14.32 -32.01
C GLY A 158 4.11 13.67 -30.84
N ARG A 159 2.79 13.56 -31.04
CA ARG A 159 1.85 12.95 -30.09
C ARG A 159 1.98 11.43 -30.11
N ASN A 160 1.96 10.85 -28.93
CA ASN A 160 1.92 9.41 -28.69
C ASN A 160 0.78 9.09 -27.70
N VAL A 161 0.36 7.84 -27.63
CA VAL A 161 -0.66 7.38 -26.69
C VAL A 161 -0.17 6.12 -25.98
N LEU A 162 0.01 6.23 -24.67
CA LEU A 162 0.25 5.12 -23.75
C LEU A 162 -1.09 4.59 -23.25
N THR A 163 -1.32 3.28 -23.38
CA THR A 163 -2.56 2.63 -22.94
C THR A 163 -2.25 1.44 -22.06
N VAL A 164 -3.03 1.28 -20.99
CA VAL A 164 -2.92 0.17 -20.06
C VAL A 164 -4.28 -0.47 -19.86
N ARG A 165 -4.40 -1.77 -20.11
CA ARG A 165 -5.56 -2.57 -19.76
C ARG A 165 -5.28 -3.34 -18.50
N VAL A 166 -6.15 -3.25 -17.51
CA VAL A 166 -5.99 -3.90 -16.20
C VAL A 166 -7.15 -4.86 -15.98
N ASP A 167 -6.86 -6.08 -15.56
CA ASP A 167 -7.86 -7.12 -15.28
C ASP A 167 -7.75 -7.64 -13.84
N ALA A 168 -8.53 -7.07 -12.95
CA ALA A 168 -8.60 -7.45 -11.53
C ALA A 168 -9.67 -8.53 -11.25
N SER A 169 -9.89 -9.45 -12.19
CA SER A 169 -10.85 -10.55 -12.01
C SER A 169 -10.42 -11.60 -11.00
N LEU A 170 -9.12 -11.68 -10.70
CA LEU A 170 -8.53 -12.64 -9.75
C LEU A 170 -7.94 -11.94 -8.55
N GLU A 171 -7.95 -12.61 -7.40
CA GLU A 171 -7.35 -12.18 -6.14
C GLU A 171 -5.98 -12.83 -5.96
N GLU A 172 -5.06 -12.17 -5.22
CA GLU A 172 -3.78 -12.74 -4.78
C GLU A 172 -3.71 -12.91 -3.26
N GLY A 173 -4.48 -12.15 -2.50
CA GLY A 173 -4.48 -12.14 -1.04
C GLY A 173 -5.85 -12.35 -0.43
N TRP A 174 -5.88 -12.30 0.90
CA TRP A 174 -7.11 -12.43 1.70
C TRP A 174 -7.57 -11.10 2.31
N TYR A 175 -6.96 -10.00 1.88
CA TYR A 175 -7.23 -8.62 2.26
C TYR A 175 -7.57 -7.78 1.03
N TYR A 176 -7.95 -6.53 1.22
CA TYR A 176 -8.30 -5.63 0.13
C TYR A 176 -7.10 -5.29 -0.74
N GLU A 177 -7.20 -5.59 -2.00
CA GLU A 177 -6.15 -5.39 -3.00
C GLU A 177 -6.50 -4.33 -4.04
N GLY A 178 -7.76 -3.82 -4.04
CA GLY A 178 -8.19 -2.79 -4.96
C GLY A 178 -8.07 -3.15 -6.43
N ALA A 179 -7.95 -2.15 -7.31
CA ALA A 179 -7.57 -2.32 -8.72
C ALA A 179 -7.18 -0.99 -9.36
N GLY A 180 -6.19 -1.03 -10.26
CA GLY A 180 -5.79 0.13 -11.06
C GLY A 180 -4.30 0.41 -11.04
N ILE A 181 -3.91 1.53 -11.64
CA ILE A 181 -2.57 2.06 -11.54
C ILE A 181 -2.46 2.77 -10.17
N TYR A 182 -2.09 2.01 -9.15
CA TYR A 182 -2.19 2.43 -7.76
C TYR A 182 -0.89 2.96 -7.15
N ARG A 183 0.17 3.03 -7.96
CA ARG A 183 1.48 3.62 -7.63
C ARG A 183 1.90 4.58 -8.73
N ASN A 184 3.06 5.20 -8.59
CA ASN A 184 3.56 6.17 -9.56
C ASN A 184 3.91 5.53 -10.90
N VAL A 185 3.85 6.35 -11.95
CA VAL A 185 4.35 6.02 -13.29
C VAL A 185 5.38 7.06 -13.71
N TYR A 186 6.52 6.60 -14.20
CA TYR A 186 7.62 7.47 -14.65
C TYR A 186 7.96 7.21 -16.11
N LEU A 187 8.37 8.26 -16.81
CA LEU A 187 9.05 8.17 -18.09
C LEU A 187 10.53 8.55 -17.90
N TRP A 188 11.41 7.68 -18.32
CA TRP A 188 12.87 7.87 -18.23
C TRP A 188 13.44 8.12 -19.61
N GLU A 189 14.21 9.21 -19.77
CA GLU A 189 15.09 9.47 -20.91
C GLU A 189 16.50 9.03 -20.57
N GLY A 190 17.13 8.22 -21.42
CA GLY A 190 18.43 7.63 -21.17
C GLY A 190 18.40 6.37 -20.29
N GLY A 191 17.19 5.87 -19.97
CA GLY A 191 16.96 4.72 -19.09
C GLY A 191 17.08 5.05 -17.60
N LYS A 192 16.56 4.16 -16.76
CA LYS A 192 16.63 4.30 -15.30
C LYS A 192 18.03 3.97 -14.78
N PRO A 193 18.64 4.84 -13.95
CA PRO A 193 19.95 4.54 -13.39
C PRO A 193 19.87 3.42 -12.36
N ALA A 194 20.81 2.48 -12.43
CA ALA A 194 20.94 1.45 -11.38
C ALA A 194 21.27 2.10 -10.03
N GLN A 195 20.54 1.71 -9.00
CA GLN A 195 20.78 2.16 -7.64
C GLN A 195 21.67 1.16 -6.90
N ALA A 196 22.73 1.66 -6.26
CA ALA A 196 23.59 0.83 -5.44
C ALA A 196 22.87 0.42 -4.15
N PRO A 197 23.12 -0.80 -3.62
CA PRO A 197 22.64 -1.18 -2.31
C PRO A 197 23.06 -0.16 -1.24
N ALA A 198 22.18 0.11 -0.27
CA ALA A 198 22.50 0.99 0.83
C ALA A 198 23.57 0.36 1.74
N GLU A 199 24.52 1.16 2.21
CA GLU A 199 25.40 0.75 3.28
C GLU A 199 24.63 0.76 4.61
N VAL A 200 24.44 -0.41 5.19
CA VAL A 200 23.74 -0.60 6.46
C VAL A 200 24.65 -1.25 7.50
N ASN A 201 24.50 -0.87 8.76
CA ASN A 201 25.21 -1.46 9.86
C ASN A 201 24.21 -2.01 10.89
N TYR A 202 23.46 -3.02 10.45
CA TYR A 202 22.48 -3.75 11.23
C TYR A 202 22.98 -5.15 11.54
N ALA A 203 22.64 -5.64 12.73
CA ALA A 203 22.91 -7.02 13.09
C ALA A 203 21.79 -7.56 13.99
N PHE A 204 21.50 -8.85 13.86
CA PHE A 204 20.63 -9.58 14.77
C PHE A 204 21.53 -10.50 15.62
N SER A 205 21.67 -10.14 16.89
CA SER A 205 22.55 -10.83 17.84
C SER A 205 21.76 -11.84 18.65
N PRO A 206 22.24 -13.08 18.78
CA PRO A 206 21.62 -14.09 19.65
C PRO A 206 21.63 -13.72 21.13
N GLU A 207 22.46 -12.76 21.57
CA GLU A 207 22.53 -12.31 22.96
C GLU A 207 21.79 -11.00 23.21
N GLN A 208 21.68 -10.13 22.18
CA GLN A 208 21.22 -8.75 22.35
C GLN A 208 20.02 -8.36 21.47
N GLY A 209 19.58 -9.22 20.56
CA GLY A 209 18.53 -8.89 19.60
C GLY A 209 19.02 -7.95 18.49
N PHE A 210 18.24 -6.97 18.09
CA PHE A 210 18.58 -6.08 16.99
C PHE A 210 19.57 -4.97 17.40
N LEU A 211 20.62 -4.80 16.60
CA LEU A 211 21.68 -3.82 16.80
C LEU A 211 21.77 -2.87 15.61
N VAL A 212 21.94 -1.59 15.91
CA VAL A 212 22.24 -0.54 14.93
C VAL A 212 23.56 0.12 15.33
N ASN A 213 24.57 0.08 14.47
CA ASN A 213 25.91 0.55 14.79
C ASN A 213 26.45 -0.05 16.11
N GLY A 214 26.18 -1.34 16.35
CA GLY A 214 26.58 -2.06 17.55
C GLY A 214 25.80 -1.71 18.82
N LYS A 215 24.76 -0.89 18.75
CA LYS A 215 23.90 -0.54 19.88
C LYS A 215 22.56 -1.23 19.77
N LYS A 216 22.10 -1.81 20.88
CA LYS A 216 20.78 -2.44 20.95
C LYS A 216 19.67 -1.43 20.68
N VAL A 217 18.78 -1.80 19.77
CA VAL A 217 17.51 -1.13 19.49
C VAL A 217 16.40 -2.16 19.65
N PHE A 218 15.40 -1.86 20.46
CA PHE A 218 14.21 -2.72 20.55
C PHE A 218 13.20 -2.28 19.51
N LEU A 219 12.83 -3.18 18.60
CA LEU A 219 11.83 -2.91 17.56
C LEU A 219 10.43 -2.86 18.19
N LYS A 220 9.80 -1.71 18.09
CA LYS A 220 8.43 -1.44 18.48
C LYS A 220 7.65 -1.28 17.18
N GLY A 221 7.21 -2.40 16.63
CA GLY A 221 6.69 -2.48 15.28
C GLY A 221 5.18 -2.61 15.21
N ALA A 222 4.65 -2.30 14.03
CA ALA A 222 3.28 -2.60 13.63
C ALA A 222 3.26 -3.13 12.20
N ASN A 223 2.40 -4.11 11.94
CA ASN A 223 2.04 -4.53 10.58
C ASN A 223 1.14 -3.49 9.95
N ILE A 224 1.32 -3.22 8.65
CA ILE A 224 0.46 -2.30 7.91
C ILE A 224 0.07 -2.88 6.56
N HIS A 225 -1.21 -2.78 6.23
CA HIS A 225 -1.70 -3.01 4.87
C HIS A 225 -1.56 -1.74 4.03
N GLN A 226 -1.61 -1.89 2.70
CA GLN A 226 -1.38 -0.78 1.78
C GLN A 226 -2.62 0.06 1.48
N ASP A 227 -3.79 -0.31 2.02
CA ASP A 227 -5.02 0.46 1.82
C ASP A 227 -5.19 1.57 2.86
N ALA A 228 -5.92 2.60 2.49
CA ALA A 228 -6.28 3.69 3.38
C ALA A 228 -7.68 4.23 3.09
N ALA A 229 -8.29 4.82 4.10
CA ALA A 229 -9.63 5.39 4.01
C ALA A 229 -9.72 6.44 2.90
N GLY A 230 -10.75 6.34 2.07
CA GLY A 230 -11.05 7.30 1.00
C GLY A 230 -10.34 7.06 -0.33
N VAL A 231 -9.24 6.30 -0.35
CA VAL A 231 -8.41 6.12 -1.55
C VAL A 231 -8.10 4.65 -1.87
N GLY A 232 -8.50 3.71 -1.00
CA GLY A 232 -8.15 2.30 -1.19
C GLY A 232 -6.64 2.09 -1.23
N ILE A 233 -6.14 1.35 -2.21
CA ILE A 233 -4.69 1.13 -2.39
C ILE A 233 -3.99 2.28 -3.12
N GLY A 234 -4.74 3.19 -3.73
CA GLY A 234 -4.20 4.38 -4.39
C GLY A 234 -3.75 5.46 -3.40
N VAL A 235 -2.82 5.10 -2.51
CA VAL A 235 -2.40 5.95 -1.39
C VAL A 235 -1.33 6.95 -1.83
N PRO A 236 -1.62 8.26 -1.79
CA PRO A 236 -0.64 9.29 -2.13
C PRO A 236 0.43 9.45 -1.03
N ASP A 237 1.57 10.02 -1.39
CA ASP A 237 2.74 10.19 -0.53
C ASP A 237 2.43 10.87 0.81
N GLU A 238 1.63 11.94 0.80
CA GLU A 238 1.29 12.68 2.01
C GLU A 238 0.43 11.86 2.98
N LEU A 239 -0.38 10.93 2.47
CA LEU A 239 -1.16 10.04 3.32
C LEU A 239 -0.26 8.94 3.92
N TRP A 240 0.73 8.43 3.18
CA TRP A 240 1.78 7.58 3.73
C TRP A 240 2.56 8.30 4.83
N ARG A 241 3.00 9.53 4.58
CA ARG A 241 3.70 10.37 5.57
C ARG A 241 2.86 10.59 6.81
N TYR A 242 1.57 10.86 6.65
CA TYR A 242 0.62 10.97 7.76
C TYR A 242 0.57 9.69 8.58
N ARG A 243 0.39 8.51 7.93
CA ARG A 243 0.28 7.22 8.64
C ARG A 243 1.58 6.90 9.42
N ILE A 244 2.75 7.09 8.81
CA ILE A 244 4.04 6.89 9.50
C ILE A 244 4.21 7.88 10.65
N ALA A 245 3.87 9.16 10.46
CA ALA A 245 3.91 10.15 11.53
C ALA A 245 3.01 9.78 12.71
N ARG A 246 1.81 9.24 12.43
CA ARG A 246 0.89 8.76 13.49
C ARG A 246 1.51 7.62 14.31
N LEU A 247 2.12 6.62 13.66
CA LEU A 247 2.81 5.54 14.38
C LEU A 247 3.95 6.10 15.24
N LYS A 248 4.80 6.98 14.68
CA LYS A 248 5.91 7.60 15.43
C LYS A 248 5.46 8.42 16.63
N GLU A 249 4.36 9.15 16.51
CA GLU A 249 3.77 9.92 17.63
C GLU A 249 3.44 9.04 18.83
N PHE A 250 3.11 7.77 18.59
CA PHE A 250 2.82 6.78 19.64
C PHE A 250 4.03 5.93 20.03
N GLY A 251 5.21 6.23 19.49
CA GLY A 251 6.48 5.61 19.90
C GLY A 251 6.89 4.38 19.10
N PHE A 252 6.24 4.09 17.98
CA PHE A 252 6.68 3.06 17.04
C PHE A 252 7.95 3.49 16.32
N ASN A 253 8.82 2.53 16.04
CA ASN A 253 10.05 2.75 15.28
C ASN A 253 10.23 1.76 14.13
N ALA A 254 9.27 0.85 13.93
CA ALA A 254 9.32 -0.14 12.87
C ALA A 254 7.94 -0.44 12.28
N ILE A 255 7.92 -0.87 11.03
CA ILE A 255 6.75 -1.45 10.35
C ILE A 255 7.13 -2.76 9.67
N ARG A 256 6.15 -3.65 9.48
CA ARG A 256 6.22 -4.79 8.58
C ARG A 256 5.15 -4.62 7.51
N THR A 257 5.52 -4.78 6.25
CA THR A 257 4.57 -4.67 5.14
C THR A 257 3.84 -5.99 4.98
N ALA A 258 2.56 -5.99 5.31
CA ALA A 258 1.75 -7.20 5.33
C ALA A 258 0.76 -7.19 4.16
N HIS A 259 0.75 -8.19 3.30
CA HIS A 259 1.79 -9.18 3.07
C HIS A 259 2.23 -9.04 1.62
N ASN A 260 2.96 -7.99 1.31
CA ASN A 260 3.38 -7.67 -0.05
C ASN A 260 4.49 -6.60 -0.06
N PRO A 261 5.25 -6.49 -1.17
CA PRO A 261 6.25 -5.45 -1.33
C PRO A 261 5.65 -4.04 -1.17
N ALA A 262 6.34 -3.21 -0.40
CA ALA A 262 5.94 -1.83 -0.13
C ALA A 262 5.82 -0.99 -1.40
N SER A 263 5.04 0.10 -1.32
CA SER A 263 5.18 1.20 -2.27
C SER A 263 6.58 1.82 -2.12
N PRO A 264 7.31 2.10 -3.21
CA PRO A 264 8.59 2.82 -3.15
C PRO A 264 8.48 4.16 -2.41
N SER A 265 7.36 4.86 -2.56
CA SER A 265 7.06 6.08 -1.80
C SER A 265 7.03 5.85 -0.28
N LEU A 266 6.47 4.73 0.17
CA LEU A 266 6.45 4.37 1.60
C LEU A 266 7.86 4.15 2.13
N LEU A 267 8.71 3.42 1.40
CA LEU A 267 10.10 3.18 1.82
C LEU A 267 10.92 4.47 1.88
N ARG A 268 10.78 5.34 0.86
CA ARG A 268 11.41 6.66 0.88
C ARG A 268 10.98 7.48 2.10
N ILE A 269 9.70 7.47 2.44
CA ILE A 269 9.18 8.16 3.62
C ILE A 269 9.71 7.52 4.92
N CYS A 270 9.84 6.19 4.97
CA CYS A 270 10.45 5.49 6.09
C CYS A 270 11.92 5.86 6.27
N ASP A 271 12.69 6.00 5.17
CA ASP A 271 14.06 6.51 5.21
C ASP A 271 14.16 7.94 5.77
N GLU A 272 13.27 8.83 5.30
CA GLU A 272 13.22 10.23 5.74
C GLU A 272 12.81 10.38 7.21
N MET A 273 11.98 9.47 7.68
CA MET A 273 11.39 9.53 9.03
C MET A 273 12.05 8.58 10.03
N ASP A 274 13.13 7.90 9.68
CA ASP A 274 13.83 6.91 10.53
C ASP A 274 12.86 5.84 11.07
N MET A 275 12.13 5.16 10.18
CA MET A 275 11.23 4.04 10.47
C MET A 275 11.84 2.76 9.89
N TYR A 276 12.19 1.79 10.71
CA TYR A 276 12.68 0.50 10.24
C TYR A 276 11.58 -0.31 9.54
N VAL A 277 11.95 -1.11 8.54
CA VAL A 277 11.00 -1.88 7.74
C VAL A 277 11.46 -3.33 7.63
N ILE A 278 10.56 -4.26 7.95
CA ILE A 278 10.61 -5.62 7.42
C ILE A 278 9.74 -5.61 6.16
N GLU A 279 10.36 -5.84 5.02
CA GLU A 279 9.64 -5.88 3.76
C GLU A 279 9.40 -7.30 3.32
N GLU A 280 8.15 -7.62 2.94
CA GLU A 280 7.72 -8.99 2.68
C GLU A 280 7.31 -9.19 1.24
N VAL A 281 7.76 -10.31 0.64
CA VAL A 281 7.30 -10.73 -0.68
C VAL A 281 5.88 -11.32 -0.60
N ARG A 282 5.07 -11.12 -1.66
CA ARG A 282 3.69 -11.64 -1.67
C ARG A 282 3.61 -13.15 -1.77
N GLN A 283 4.49 -13.79 -2.53
CA GLN A 283 4.37 -15.21 -2.85
C GLN A 283 5.52 -16.02 -2.26
N PHE A 284 5.18 -17.00 -1.45
CA PHE A 284 6.11 -18.02 -0.98
C PHE A 284 6.23 -19.13 -2.03
N GLY A 285 7.37 -19.23 -2.68
CA GLY A 285 7.58 -20.22 -3.73
C GLY A 285 8.99 -20.23 -4.30
N SER A 286 9.40 -21.36 -4.84
CA SER A 286 10.70 -21.53 -5.50
C SER A 286 10.59 -21.79 -7.01
N TYR A 287 9.42 -21.56 -7.58
CA TYR A 287 9.19 -21.56 -9.02
C TYR A 287 9.60 -20.22 -9.64
N PRO A 288 9.83 -20.18 -10.97
CA PRO A 288 10.46 -19.00 -11.61
C PRO A 288 9.77 -17.68 -11.32
N GLU A 289 8.44 -17.64 -11.38
CA GLU A 289 7.67 -16.40 -11.19
C GLU A 289 7.76 -15.88 -9.75
N ALA A 290 7.71 -16.76 -8.74
CA ALA A 290 7.87 -16.37 -7.34
C ALA A 290 9.28 -15.84 -7.05
N LEU A 291 10.31 -16.49 -7.60
CA LEU A 291 11.69 -16.01 -7.48
C LEU A 291 11.91 -14.69 -8.21
N GLU A 292 11.25 -14.47 -9.34
CA GLU A 292 11.31 -13.19 -10.05
C GLU A 292 10.66 -12.06 -9.24
N LEU A 293 9.55 -12.34 -8.52
CA LEU A 293 8.93 -11.36 -7.61
C LEU A 293 9.83 -11.04 -6.42
N LEU A 294 10.47 -12.06 -5.82
CA LEU A 294 11.46 -11.85 -4.76
C LEU A 294 12.63 -11.00 -5.24
N LYS A 295 13.15 -11.29 -6.45
CA LYS A 295 14.21 -10.51 -7.08
C LYS A 295 13.76 -9.07 -7.34
N ASN A 296 12.57 -8.87 -7.90
CA ASN A 296 12.01 -7.56 -8.18
C ASN A 296 11.94 -6.69 -6.92
N MET A 297 11.45 -7.25 -5.80
CA MET A 297 11.41 -6.60 -4.51
C MET A 297 12.83 -6.21 -4.03
N ILE A 298 13.73 -7.18 -3.94
CA ILE A 298 15.07 -6.94 -3.37
C ILE A 298 15.90 -5.98 -4.23
N GLU A 299 15.94 -6.16 -5.55
CA GLU A 299 16.73 -5.29 -6.43
C GLU A 299 16.18 -3.87 -6.47
N ARG A 300 14.86 -3.70 -6.39
CA ARG A 300 14.22 -2.39 -6.31
C ARG A 300 14.57 -1.67 -5.01
N ASP A 301 14.53 -2.38 -3.87
CA ASP A 301 14.45 -1.74 -2.55
C ASP A 301 15.72 -1.86 -1.69
N ARG A 302 16.71 -2.67 -2.08
CA ARG A 302 17.98 -2.82 -1.34
C ARG A 302 18.79 -1.53 -1.18
N HIS A 303 18.43 -0.46 -1.90
CA HIS A 303 19.04 0.85 -1.73
C HIS A 303 18.42 1.67 -0.58
N HIS A 304 17.27 1.25 -0.02
CA HIS A 304 16.64 1.87 1.13
C HIS A 304 17.32 1.41 2.44
N LYS A 305 17.82 2.37 3.22
CA LYS A 305 18.44 2.08 4.51
C LYS A 305 17.43 1.66 5.59
N CYS A 306 16.15 1.99 5.43
CA CYS A 306 15.12 1.61 6.38
C CYS A 306 14.82 0.10 6.38
N VAL A 307 15.04 -0.60 5.27
CA VAL A 307 14.81 -2.04 5.17
C VAL A 307 15.87 -2.79 5.99
N ILE A 308 15.43 -3.55 6.99
CA ILE A 308 16.31 -4.26 7.94
C ILE A 308 16.31 -5.79 7.75
N ALA A 309 15.30 -6.33 7.12
CA ALA A 309 15.18 -7.76 6.82
C ALA A 309 14.22 -7.98 5.64
N TRP A 310 14.43 -9.09 4.91
CA TRP A 310 13.56 -9.54 3.83
C TRP A 310 12.62 -10.63 4.32
N GLY A 311 11.32 -10.37 4.36
CA GLY A 311 10.27 -11.35 4.64
C GLY A 311 10.04 -12.26 3.43
N ILE A 312 10.21 -13.56 3.58
CA ILE A 312 10.04 -14.52 2.47
C ILE A 312 8.65 -15.14 2.42
N GLY A 313 7.77 -14.83 3.36
CA GLY A 313 6.38 -15.31 3.41
C GLY A 313 5.77 -15.23 4.80
N ASN A 314 4.49 -15.61 4.88
CA ASN A 314 3.68 -15.53 6.10
C ASN A 314 2.66 -16.67 6.18
N GLU A 315 2.66 -17.45 7.27
CA GLU A 315 1.65 -18.47 7.61
C GLU A 315 1.34 -19.46 6.46
N GLU A 316 2.37 -19.79 5.70
CA GLU A 316 2.20 -20.69 4.56
C GLU A 316 1.91 -22.12 5.05
N TRP A 317 1.11 -22.87 4.28
CA TRP A 317 0.80 -24.27 4.56
C TRP A 317 2.05 -25.19 4.46
N GLY A 318 3.16 -24.69 5.00
CA GLY A 318 4.49 -25.28 4.92
C GLY A 318 4.84 -26.23 6.05
N GLY A 319 3.88 -26.65 6.89
CA GLY A 319 4.11 -27.63 7.97
C GLY A 319 4.54 -29.02 7.48
N ARG A 320 5.06 -29.12 6.27
CA ARG A 320 5.64 -30.31 5.64
C ARG A 320 7.10 -30.05 5.26
N PRO A 321 7.93 -31.10 5.16
CA PRO A 321 9.36 -30.97 4.79
C PRO A 321 9.61 -30.16 3.51
N VAL A 322 8.60 -30.05 2.65
CA VAL A 322 8.65 -29.25 1.40
C VAL A 322 8.79 -27.76 1.68
N GLY A 323 8.16 -27.24 2.74
CA GLY A 323 8.24 -25.82 3.11
C GLY A 323 9.68 -25.38 3.38
N GLY A 324 10.44 -26.16 4.17
CA GLY A 324 11.85 -25.89 4.42
C GLY A 324 12.71 -25.92 3.15
N ALA A 325 12.43 -26.86 2.22
CA ALA A 325 13.17 -26.90 0.96
C ALA A 325 12.90 -25.68 0.07
N VAL A 326 11.67 -25.18 0.04
CA VAL A 326 11.30 -23.95 -0.65
C VAL A 326 11.99 -22.76 0.00
N ALA A 327 11.88 -22.63 1.33
CA ALA A 327 12.50 -21.54 2.10
C ALA A 327 14.01 -21.47 1.87
N ARG A 328 14.72 -22.61 1.97
CA ARG A 328 16.17 -22.68 1.71
C ARG A 328 16.54 -22.10 0.36
N LYS A 329 15.76 -22.37 -0.68
CA LYS A 329 16.02 -21.85 -2.03
C LYS A 329 15.75 -20.34 -2.10
N MET A 330 14.67 -19.86 -1.48
CA MET A 330 14.35 -18.43 -1.42
C MET A 330 15.40 -17.66 -0.61
N VAL A 331 15.83 -18.17 0.55
CA VAL A 331 16.88 -17.59 1.39
C VAL A 331 18.20 -17.49 0.63
N ALA A 332 18.64 -18.61 0.01
CA ALA A 332 19.86 -18.61 -0.79
C ALA A 332 19.82 -17.58 -1.92
N TYR A 333 18.67 -17.43 -2.58
CA TYR A 333 18.48 -16.46 -3.64
C TYR A 333 18.43 -15.01 -3.11
N ALA A 334 17.78 -14.79 -1.97
CA ALA A 334 17.78 -13.47 -1.33
C ALA A 334 19.20 -13.02 -0.95
N HIS A 335 20.03 -13.92 -0.41
CA HIS A 335 21.44 -13.63 -0.10
C HIS A 335 22.32 -13.41 -1.33
N GLU A 336 22.01 -14.05 -2.47
CA GLU A 336 22.69 -13.75 -3.74
C GLU A 336 22.39 -12.31 -4.20
N LEU A 337 21.14 -11.85 -4.03
CA LEU A 337 20.69 -10.51 -4.43
C LEU A 337 21.12 -9.41 -3.45
N ASP A 338 21.07 -9.70 -2.15
CA ASP A 338 21.47 -8.79 -1.08
C ASP A 338 22.07 -9.55 0.13
N PRO A 339 23.38 -9.72 0.20
CA PRO A 339 24.05 -10.38 1.33
C PRO A 339 24.12 -9.52 2.59
N SER A 340 23.68 -8.28 2.55
CA SER A 340 23.80 -7.33 3.68
C SER A 340 22.65 -7.41 4.67
N ARG A 341 21.51 -8.00 4.29
CA ARG A 341 20.31 -8.10 5.12
C ARG A 341 19.89 -9.55 5.32
N PRO A 342 19.43 -9.87 6.54
CA PRO A 342 18.91 -11.20 6.84
C PRO A 342 17.52 -11.41 6.24
N THR A 343 17.14 -12.68 6.18
CA THR A 343 15.78 -13.14 5.86
C THR A 343 14.99 -13.46 7.12
N THR A 344 13.67 -13.32 7.04
CA THR A 344 12.72 -13.69 8.09
C THR A 344 11.45 -14.29 7.49
N TYR A 345 10.61 -14.89 8.35
CA TYR A 345 9.33 -15.49 7.97
C TYR A 345 8.36 -15.39 9.15
N GLY A 346 7.05 -15.21 8.89
CA GLY A 346 6.03 -15.17 9.94
C GLY A 346 5.41 -16.55 10.20
N ASN A 347 5.83 -17.23 11.27
CA ASN A 347 5.38 -18.58 11.64
C ASN A 347 4.15 -18.53 12.55
N SER A 348 3.05 -19.21 12.14
CA SER A 348 1.80 -19.32 12.91
C SER A 348 1.77 -20.48 13.92
N GLY A 349 2.89 -21.15 14.16
CA GLY A 349 3.03 -22.23 15.16
C GLY A 349 3.11 -23.64 14.57
N GLY A 350 3.27 -23.79 13.27
CA GLY A 350 3.37 -25.07 12.57
C GLY A 350 4.48 -25.18 11.54
N GLU A 351 5.16 -24.08 11.23
CA GLU A 351 6.08 -23.95 10.10
C GLU A 351 7.57 -23.90 10.55
N TYR A 352 7.94 -24.51 11.66
CA TYR A 352 9.31 -24.47 12.21
C TYR A 352 10.40 -24.91 11.23
N MET A 353 10.08 -25.78 10.29
CA MET A 353 11.03 -26.17 9.24
C MET A 353 11.35 -25.04 8.25
N ILE A 354 10.51 -23.99 8.19
CA ILE A 354 10.81 -22.76 7.45
C ILE A 354 11.71 -21.87 8.30
N ASP A 355 11.42 -21.77 9.60
CA ASP A 355 12.25 -21.04 10.56
C ASP A 355 13.68 -21.57 10.65
N ASP A 356 13.87 -22.88 10.43
CA ASP A 356 15.20 -23.49 10.39
C ASP A 356 16.08 -23.01 9.24
N GLU A 357 15.48 -22.43 8.21
CA GLU A 357 16.18 -21.99 7.00
C GLU A 357 16.40 -20.47 6.95
N VAL A 358 15.59 -19.67 7.67
CA VAL A 358 15.74 -18.21 7.70
C VAL A 358 16.78 -17.76 8.72
N ASP A 359 17.38 -16.60 8.55
CA ASP A 359 18.41 -16.07 9.44
C ASP A 359 17.83 -15.65 10.80
N VAL A 360 16.64 -15.06 10.78
CA VAL A 360 15.94 -14.55 11.96
C VAL A 360 14.52 -15.09 11.97
N PRO A 361 14.21 -16.14 12.76
CA PRO A 361 12.87 -16.68 12.84
C PRO A 361 11.89 -15.62 13.34
N GLY A 362 10.71 -15.58 12.71
CA GLY A 362 9.62 -14.68 13.05
C GLY A 362 8.42 -15.46 13.57
N TYR A 363 7.81 -15.01 14.65
CA TYR A 363 6.71 -15.70 15.28
C TYR A 363 5.44 -14.83 15.25
N ASN A 364 4.37 -15.42 14.73
CA ASN A 364 3.02 -14.85 14.84
C ASN A 364 2.38 -15.42 16.12
N TYR A 365 2.09 -14.52 17.07
CA TYR A 365 1.39 -14.81 18.33
C TYR A 365 2.12 -15.74 19.31
N ILE A 366 2.60 -15.20 20.42
CA ILE A 366 3.27 -15.93 21.51
C ILE A 366 2.46 -17.14 22.03
N ARG A 367 1.14 -17.13 21.90
CA ARG A 367 0.26 -18.19 22.34
C ARG A 367 0.15 -19.36 21.37
N GLN A 368 0.59 -19.19 20.13
CA GLN A 368 0.57 -20.23 19.09
C GLN A 368 1.94 -20.89 18.92
N ASN A 369 3.01 -20.26 19.41
CA ASN A 369 4.38 -20.66 19.19
C ASN A 369 5.07 -21.15 20.47
N HIS A 370 6.08 -22.03 20.31
CA HIS A 370 6.95 -22.54 21.39
C HIS A 370 8.28 -21.79 21.42
N ILE A 371 8.26 -20.46 21.44
CA ILE A 371 9.41 -19.56 21.21
C ILE A 371 10.60 -19.84 22.14
N ASP A 372 10.35 -20.05 23.44
CA ASP A 372 11.42 -20.36 24.41
C ASP A 372 12.04 -21.73 24.18
N GLN A 373 11.23 -22.70 23.74
CA GLN A 373 11.73 -24.04 23.40
C GLN A 373 12.59 -23.98 22.13
N ASP A 374 12.12 -23.31 21.10
CA ASP A 374 12.85 -23.14 19.84
C ASP A 374 14.20 -22.44 20.07
N HIS A 375 14.21 -21.37 20.89
CA HIS A 375 15.45 -20.71 21.25
C HIS A 375 16.41 -21.62 22.04
N ALA A 376 15.89 -22.48 22.92
CA ALA A 376 16.71 -23.42 23.66
C ALA A 376 17.34 -24.48 22.73
N GLU A 377 16.67 -24.87 21.67
CA GLU A 377 17.17 -25.78 20.65
C GLU A 377 18.14 -25.08 19.68
N HIS A 378 17.95 -23.77 19.43
CA HIS A 378 18.74 -22.95 18.50
C HIS A 378 19.29 -21.66 19.16
N PRO A 379 20.13 -21.74 20.18
CA PRO A 379 20.55 -20.58 20.99
C PRO A 379 21.45 -19.58 20.22
N GLY A 380 21.90 -19.93 19.03
CA GLY A 380 22.70 -19.06 18.15
C GLY A 380 21.90 -18.09 17.28
N ARG A 381 20.57 -17.98 17.45
CA ARG A 381 19.71 -17.12 16.64
C ARG A 381 19.01 -16.06 17.49
N SER A 382 18.87 -14.86 16.93
CA SER A 382 17.90 -13.86 17.39
C SER A 382 16.51 -14.22 16.85
N ALA A 383 15.45 -13.63 17.41
CA ALA A 383 14.10 -13.82 16.92
C ALA A 383 13.27 -12.52 16.96
N ILE A 384 12.18 -12.50 16.21
CA ILE A 384 11.26 -11.37 16.12
C ILE A 384 9.83 -11.87 16.34
N GLY A 385 9.01 -11.10 17.09
CA GLY A 385 7.57 -11.26 17.05
C GLY A 385 7.02 -10.57 15.79
N THR A 386 6.67 -11.34 14.77
CA THR A 386 6.21 -10.78 13.49
C THR A 386 4.74 -10.36 13.53
N GLU A 387 3.92 -11.01 14.36
CA GLU A 387 2.55 -10.59 14.63
C GLU A 387 2.18 -10.85 16.09
N GLU A 388 1.65 -9.83 16.74
CA GLU A 388 1.10 -9.95 18.09
C GLU A 388 -0.24 -9.26 18.20
N THR A 389 -1.16 -9.86 18.97
CA THR A 389 -2.37 -9.19 19.42
C THR A 389 -3.40 -8.91 18.32
N SER A 390 -3.86 -9.90 17.60
CA SER A 390 -4.91 -9.74 16.57
C SER A 390 -6.31 -9.64 17.19
N GLY A 391 -6.70 -8.56 17.77
CA GLY A 391 -8.01 -8.47 18.31
C GLY A 391 -8.86 -7.33 17.75
N ALA A 392 -10.12 -7.61 17.60
CA ALA A 392 -11.05 -6.75 16.94
C ALA A 392 -11.75 -5.78 17.90
N GLY A 393 -11.66 -4.50 17.63
CA GLY A 393 -12.37 -3.48 18.37
C GLY A 393 -12.65 -2.24 17.56
N VAL A 394 -13.73 -1.56 17.90
CA VAL A 394 -14.02 -0.23 17.35
C VAL A 394 -13.54 0.84 18.32
N ARG A 395 -13.09 1.98 17.79
CA ARG A 395 -12.69 3.12 18.60
C ARG A 395 -13.81 3.57 19.52
N GLY A 396 -13.49 3.75 20.81
CA GLY A 396 -14.46 4.20 21.83
C GLY A 396 -15.39 3.12 22.38
N ALA A 397 -15.27 1.88 21.92
CA ALA A 397 -15.95 0.73 22.51
C ALA A 397 -14.91 -0.27 23.03
N LYS A 398 -15.26 -1.00 24.09
CA LYS A 398 -14.43 -2.13 24.53
C LYS A 398 -14.50 -3.20 23.43
N GLY A 399 -13.36 -3.49 22.80
CA GLY A 399 -13.25 -4.55 21.80
C GLY A 399 -13.37 -5.94 22.42
N ASP A 400 -13.27 -6.94 21.57
CA ASP A 400 -13.11 -8.34 21.97
C ASP A 400 -11.73 -8.59 22.58
N PHE A 401 -10.91 -7.53 22.67
CA PHE A 401 -9.60 -7.51 23.30
C PHE A 401 -9.66 -7.29 24.79
N ASP A 402 -8.75 -7.97 25.38
CA ASP A 402 -8.19 -7.57 26.65
C ASP A 402 -6.97 -6.68 26.41
N ILE A 403 -6.94 -5.47 26.94
CA ILE A 403 -5.80 -4.55 26.89
C ILE A 403 -4.53 -5.20 27.47
N ASP A 404 -4.68 -6.21 28.31
CA ASP A 404 -3.59 -6.98 28.90
C ASP A 404 -2.82 -7.77 27.83
N PHE A 405 -3.44 -8.14 26.70
CA PHE A 405 -2.73 -8.82 25.59
C PHE A 405 -1.64 -7.96 24.97
N VAL A 406 -1.92 -6.68 24.76
CA VAL A 406 -0.95 -5.74 24.17
C VAL A 406 0.27 -5.62 25.08
N ARG A 407 0.04 -5.56 26.39
CA ARG A 407 1.08 -5.51 27.41
C ARG A 407 1.83 -6.84 27.51
N GLU A 408 1.14 -7.96 27.52
CA GLU A 408 1.72 -9.31 27.58
C GLU A 408 2.72 -9.55 26.45
N GLY A 409 2.34 -9.23 25.21
CA GLY A 409 3.24 -9.33 24.06
C GLY A 409 4.51 -8.50 24.25
N TYR A 410 4.37 -7.23 24.65
CA TYR A 410 5.53 -6.39 24.91
C TYR A 410 6.43 -6.93 26.02
N GLU A 411 5.85 -7.30 27.18
CA GLU A 411 6.58 -7.82 28.33
C GLU A 411 7.29 -9.15 28.00
N PHE A 412 6.66 -9.99 27.17
CA PHE A 412 7.25 -11.23 26.70
C PHE A 412 8.55 -10.98 25.94
N TYR A 413 8.52 -10.16 24.90
CA TYR A 413 9.69 -9.90 24.07
C TYR A 413 10.75 -9.04 24.78
N VAL A 414 10.37 -8.00 25.50
CA VAL A 414 11.34 -7.11 26.17
C VAL A 414 12.11 -7.81 27.29
N SER A 415 11.53 -8.85 27.90
CA SER A 415 12.21 -9.65 28.95
C SER A 415 13.23 -10.64 28.42
N ARG A 416 13.28 -10.87 27.12
CA ARG A 416 14.19 -11.80 26.43
C ARG A 416 15.26 -11.03 25.67
N PRO A 417 16.51 -10.96 26.16
CA PRO A 417 17.54 -10.10 25.56
C PRO A 417 17.88 -10.48 24.11
N TRP A 418 17.69 -11.72 23.73
CA TRP A 418 17.95 -12.25 22.40
C TRP A 418 16.88 -11.91 21.35
N THR A 419 15.73 -11.39 21.76
CA THR A 419 14.69 -10.95 20.82
C THR A 419 14.97 -9.54 20.30
N ALA A 420 14.66 -9.32 19.03
CA ALA A 420 14.82 -8.03 18.35
C ALA A 420 13.69 -7.04 18.70
N GLY A 421 12.51 -7.56 19.01
CA GLY A 421 11.29 -6.79 19.27
C GLY A 421 10.04 -7.51 18.77
N LEU A 422 8.97 -6.75 18.56
CA LEU A 422 7.71 -7.29 18.09
C LEU A 422 7.01 -6.32 17.15
N PHE A 423 6.08 -6.86 16.34
CA PHE A 423 5.17 -6.14 15.48
C PHE A 423 3.72 -6.48 15.83
N TYR A 424 2.91 -5.47 16.09
CA TYR A 424 1.50 -5.67 16.41
C TYR A 424 0.67 -5.89 15.15
N TRP A 425 -0.32 -6.77 15.22
CA TRP A 425 -1.32 -6.98 14.19
C TRP A 425 -2.61 -6.23 14.57
N THR A 426 -2.90 -5.04 14.02
CA THR A 426 -2.13 -4.25 13.06
C THR A 426 -1.99 -2.80 13.53
N GLY A 427 -1.23 -1.98 12.81
CA GLY A 427 -1.13 -0.55 13.11
C GLY A 427 -2.44 0.19 12.88
N PHE A 428 -3.13 -0.16 11.78
CA PHE A 428 -4.40 0.45 11.36
C PHE A 428 -5.42 -0.61 11.02
N ASP A 429 -6.71 -0.31 11.23
CA ASP A 429 -7.78 -1.08 10.60
C ASP A 429 -7.57 -1.08 9.08
N TYR A 430 -8.04 -2.11 8.41
CA TYR A 430 -7.91 -2.27 6.97
C TYR A 430 -9.16 -2.90 6.37
N ARG A 431 -9.36 -2.75 5.08
CA ARG A 431 -10.48 -3.35 4.36
C ARG A 431 -10.16 -4.79 3.99
N GLY A 432 -11.21 -5.58 3.81
CA GLY A 432 -11.07 -7.03 3.60
C GLY A 432 -10.85 -7.79 4.89
N GLU A 433 -10.76 -9.11 4.79
CA GLU A 433 -10.58 -10.01 5.95
C GLU A 433 -11.48 -9.67 7.15
N PRO A 434 -12.79 -9.61 7.03
CA PRO A 434 -13.70 -9.08 8.07
C PRO A 434 -13.88 -10.02 9.28
N TYR A 435 -12.84 -10.73 9.65
CA TYR A 435 -12.80 -11.65 10.78
C TYR A 435 -12.62 -10.89 12.11
N PRO A 436 -13.22 -11.35 13.24
CA PRO A 436 -14.15 -12.49 13.39
C PRO A 436 -15.59 -12.15 12.98
N LYS A 437 -15.83 -10.96 12.48
CA LYS A 437 -17.15 -10.48 12.06
C LYS A 437 -17.34 -10.77 10.58
N ALA A 438 -18.60 -10.93 10.20
CA ALA A 438 -18.99 -11.13 8.80
C ALA A 438 -19.81 -9.93 8.32
N TRP A 439 -20.29 -9.98 7.08
CA TRP A 439 -21.22 -8.97 6.56
C TRP A 439 -22.26 -8.54 7.61
N PRO A 440 -22.53 -7.24 7.80
CA PRO A 440 -22.15 -6.10 6.95
C PRO A 440 -20.78 -5.49 7.29
N ASN A 441 -19.95 -6.13 8.10
CA ASN A 441 -18.58 -5.69 8.31
C ASN A 441 -17.76 -5.91 7.02
N THR A 442 -17.09 -4.87 6.55
CA THR A 442 -16.35 -4.88 5.28
C THR A 442 -14.84 -4.82 5.44
N GLY A 443 -14.36 -4.85 6.66
CA GLY A 443 -12.94 -4.79 6.95
C GLY A 443 -12.58 -5.37 8.31
N SER A 444 -11.30 -5.45 8.54
CA SER A 444 -10.70 -5.92 9.77
C SER A 444 -10.54 -4.78 10.78
N LEU A 445 -10.87 -5.06 12.03
CA LEU A 445 -10.79 -4.11 13.13
C LEU A 445 -9.61 -4.39 14.05
N PHE A 446 -8.58 -5.07 13.55
CA PHE A 446 -7.38 -5.45 14.31
C PHE A 446 -6.43 -4.28 14.57
N GLY A 447 -6.64 -3.13 13.93
CA GLY A 447 -5.79 -1.97 14.08
C GLY A 447 -5.74 -1.43 15.51
N LEU A 448 -4.55 -1.04 15.95
CA LEU A 448 -4.36 -0.21 17.14
C LEU A 448 -4.89 1.21 16.94
N MET A 449 -4.96 1.62 15.69
CA MET A 449 -5.68 2.80 15.22
C MET A 449 -6.82 2.37 14.31
N ASP A 450 -7.85 3.19 14.22
CA ASP A 450 -8.92 2.99 13.26
C ASP A 450 -8.43 3.21 11.80
N TYR A 451 -9.30 3.00 10.83
CA TYR A 451 -8.97 3.08 9.40
C TYR A 451 -8.45 4.46 8.94
N CYS A 452 -8.79 5.53 9.65
CA CYS A 452 -8.30 6.89 9.42
C CYS A 452 -7.04 7.25 10.24
N GLY A 453 -6.56 6.37 11.12
CA GLY A 453 -5.39 6.62 11.95
C GLY A 453 -5.69 7.28 13.30
N TYR A 454 -6.91 7.15 13.81
CA TYR A 454 -7.26 7.62 15.15
C TYR A 454 -7.08 6.52 16.19
N PRO A 455 -6.41 6.83 17.34
CA PRO A 455 -5.99 5.81 18.27
C PRO A 455 -7.16 5.15 18.99
N LYS A 456 -7.09 3.84 19.14
CA LYS A 456 -7.93 3.05 20.05
C LYS A 456 -7.32 2.99 21.46
N GLU A 457 -8.00 2.37 22.43
CA GLU A 457 -7.52 2.32 23.82
C GLU A 457 -6.15 1.63 23.95
N GLU A 458 -5.93 0.57 23.19
CA GLU A 458 -4.69 -0.22 23.17
C GLU A 458 -3.50 0.64 22.75
N MET A 459 -3.69 1.53 21.80
CA MET A 459 -2.65 2.46 21.34
C MET A 459 -2.20 3.44 22.46
N TRP A 460 -3.13 3.87 23.30
CA TRP A 460 -2.82 4.70 24.46
C TRP A 460 -2.06 3.94 25.55
N GLU A 461 -2.35 2.65 25.71
CA GLU A 461 -1.60 1.80 26.62
C GLU A 461 -0.15 1.65 26.18
N LEU A 462 0.09 1.39 24.90
CA LEU A 462 1.45 1.32 24.35
C LEU A 462 2.21 2.63 24.52
N ARG A 463 1.57 3.76 24.23
CA ARG A 463 2.19 5.06 24.45
C ARG A 463 2.58 5.25 25.92
N ALA A 464 1.72 4.85 26.84
CA ALA A 464 2.02 4.90 28.27
C ALA A 464 3.22 4.03 28.67
N LEU A 465 3.35 2.84 28.06
CA LEU A 465 4.48 1.93 28.31
C LEU A 465 5.80 2.44 27.75
N TRP A 466 5.76 3.14 26.60
CA TRP A 466 6.97 3.44 25.83
C TRP A 466 7.50 4.87 25.99
N SER A 467 6.63 5.85 26.25
CA SER A 467 7.01 7.27 26.22
C SER A 467 7.63 7.77 27.52
N GLY A 468 7.34 7.11 28.65
CA GLY A 468 7.66 7.65 29.97
C GLY A 468 6.87 8.91 30.36
N GLU A 469 5.84 9.27 29.58
CA GLU A 469 4.95 10.41 29.85
C GLU A 469 4.17 10.22 31.15
N SER A 470 3.96 11.32 31.87
CA SER A 470 3.12 11.31 33.05
C SER A 470 1.64 11.10 32.68
N LYS A 471 0.84 10.61 33.62
CA LYS A 471 -0.63 10.50 33.44
C LYS A 471 -1.30 11.83 33.04
N ARG A 472 -0.70 12.98 33.42
CA ARG A 472 -1.22 14.31 33.06
C ARG A 472 -0.97 14.61 31.57
N GLU A 473 0.22 14.29 31.06
CA GLU A 473 0.59 14.47 29.65
C GLU A 473 -0.24 13.57 28.74
N LEU A 474 -0.36 12.29 29.07
CA LEU A 474 -1.23 11.36 28.36
C LEU A 474 -2.70 11.82 28.32
N LYS A 475 -3.22 12.34 29.46
CA LYS A 475 -4.55 12.90 29.49
C LYS A 475 -4.71 14.15 28.63
N ALA A 476 -3.67 14.98 28.54
CA ALA A 476 -3.67 16.16 27.66
C ALA A 476 -3.63 15.75 26.19
N ALA A 477 -2.81 14.78 25.82
CA ALA A 477 -2.76 14.22 24.48
C ALA A 477 -4.09 13.63 24.03
N ARG A 478 -4.73 12.79 24.87
CA ARG A 478 -6.09 12.26 24.60
C ARG A 478 -7.13 13.36 24.37
N ARG A 479 -7.07 14.46 25.12
CA ARG A 479 -8.00 15.58 24.94
C ARG A 479 -7.77 16.36 23.65
N ALA A 480 -6.55 16.39 23.15
CA ALA A 480 -6.23 16.98 21.86
C ALA A 480 -6.78 16.14 20.70
N GLU A 481 -6.77 14.82 20.86
CA GLU A 481 -7.35 13.87 19.90
C GLU A 481 -8.89 13.90 19.87
N GLU A 482 -9.53 14.23 21.00
CA GLU A 482 -10.98 14.22 21.16
C GLU A 482 -11.49 15.56 21.75
N PRO A 483 -11.53 16.60 20.92
CA PRO A 483 -11.99 17.92 21.37
C PRO A 483 -13.47 17.86 21.78
N ARG A 484 -13.84 18.59 22.84
CA ARG A 484 -15.24 18.73 23.23
C ARG A 484 -15.95 19.66 22.28
N LEU A 485 -16.94 19.12 21.56
CA LEU A 485 -17.74 19.87 20.59
C LEU A 485 -18.96 20.51 21.26
N LYS A 486 -19.28 21.73 20.87
CA LYS A 486 -20.60 22.33 21.12
C LYS A 486 -21.61 21.76 20.10
N PRO A 487 -22.93 21.75 20.41
CA PRO A 487 -23.94 21.36 19.43
C PRO A 487 -23.78 22.15 18.12
N GLY A 488 -23.80 21.45 16.98
CA GLY A 488 -23.63 22.04 15.64
C GLY A 488 -22.21 22.53 15.31
N GLN A 489 -21.24 22.28 16.17
CA GLN A 489 -19.86 22.67 15.91
C GLN A 489 -19.16 21.65 15.02
N VAL A 490 -18.49 22.15 13.98
CA VAL A 490 -17.53 21.41 13.15
C VAL A 490 -16.15 22.00 13.37
N ILE A 491 -15.16 21.16 13.60
CA ILE A 491 -13.74 21.54 13.69
C ILE A 491 -13.01 20.87 12.52
N LEU A 492 -12.25 21.66 11.77
CA LEU A 492 -11.40 21.19 10.68
C LEU A 492 -9.94 21.44 11.04
N LYS A 493 -9.10 20.43 10.88
CA LYS A 493 -7.65 20.51 11.12
C LYS A 493 -6.91 19.91 9.92
N PRO A 494 -6.37 20.74 9.04
CA PRO A 494 -5.51 20.26 7.97
C PRO A 494 -4.15 19.85 8.55
N HIS A 495 -3.56 18.78 7.99
CA HIS A 495 -2.20 18.35 8.32
C HIS A 495 -1.13 19.15 7.56
N LYS A 496 -1.54 19.88 6.53
CA LYS A 496 -0.74 20.82 5.75
C LYS A 496 -1.62 22.02 5.39
N THR A 497 -1.06 23.19 5.25
CA THR A 497 -1.79 24.45 5.09
C THR A 497 -1.57 25.13 3.74
N ASP A 498 -0.77 24.54 2.87
CA ASP A 498 -0.41 25.08 1.56
C ASP A 498 -0.47 23.99 0.48
N PHE A 499 -0.58 24.41 -0.77
CA PHE A 499 -0.48 23.57 -1.95
C PHE A 499 0.71 23.98 -2.81
N THR A 500 1.39 23.01 -3.42
CA THR A 500 2.44 23.25 -4.41
C THR A 500 1.89 23.62 -5.81
N ARG A 501 0.62 23.38 -6.08
CA ARG A 501 -0.06 23.67 -7.37
C ARG A 501 0.46 22.84 -8.54
N ASP A 502 1.14 21.74 -8.29
CA ASP A 502 1.68 20.83 -9.30
C ASP A 502 0.74 19.67 -9.69
N GLY A 503 -0.45 19.61 -9.06
CA GLY A 503 -1.41 18.54 -9.26
C GLY A 503 -1.08 17.23 -8.52
N GLN A 504 -0.02 17.21 -7.71
CA GLN A 504 0.41 16.03 -6.93
C GLN A 504 0.22 16.24 -5.43
N ASP A 505 0.12 17.48 -4.98
CA ASP A 505 0.05 17.81 -3.56
C ASP A 505 -1.30 17.42 -2.94
N VAL A 506 -1.27 16.75 -1.82
CA VAL A 506 -2.45 16.25 -1.11
C VAL A 506 -2.51 16.82 0.29
N ILE A 507 -3.71 17.21 0.72
CA ILE A 507 -3.99 17.61 2.09
C ILE A 507 -4.96 16.64 2.73
N VAL A 508 -4.58 16.15 3.90
CA VAL A 508 -5.41 15.36 4.80
C VAL A 508 -6.03 16.31 5.81
N ILE A 509 -7.36 16.32 5.91
CA ILE A 509 -8.12 17.20 6.79
C ILE A 509 -8.89 16.36 7.79
N ASP A 510 -8.53 16.45 9.08
CA ASP A 510 -9.33 15.86 10.14
C ASP A 510 -10.59 16.70 10.40
N VAL A 511 -11.71 16.02 10.58
CA VAL A 511 -13.03 16.60 10.81
C VAL A 511 -13.61 16.09 12.11
N TRP A 512 -13.94 16.96 13.04
CA TRP A 512 -14.71 16.62 14.23
C TRP A 512 -16.10 17.25 14.17
N SER A 513 -17.12 16.47 14.41
CA SER A 513 -18.51 16.92 14.48
C SER A 513 -19.35 16.00 15.32
N ASN A 514 -20.40 16.54 15.94
CA ASN A 514 -21.47 15.77 16.60
C ASN A 514 -22.76 15.72 15.75
N GLU A 515 -22.71 16.22 14.53
CA GLU A 515 -23.81 16.12 13.58
C GLU A 515 -23.88 14.71 12.97
N PRO A 516 -25.07 14.17 12.71
CA PRO A 516 -25.25 12.83 12.18
C PRO A 516 -24.77 12.70 10.70
N SER A 517 -24.73 13.81 9.99
CA SER A 517 -24.22 13.90 8.62
C SER A 517 -23.71 15.29 8.33
N LEU A 518 -22.75 15.41 7.42
CA LEU A 518 -22.16 16.66 6.99
C LEU A 518 -22.04 16.69 5.46
N GLU A 519 -22.44 17.79 4.86
CA GLU A 519 -22.17 18.04 3.45
C GLU A 519 -20.73 18.54 3.26
N VAL A 520 -20.05 18.00 2.26
CA VAL A 520 -18.71 18.40 1.84
C VAL A 520 -18.78 19.08 0.49
N SER A 521 -18.17 20.25 0.37
CA SER A 521 -18.00 20.97 -0.89
C SER A 521 -16.55 21.40 -1.03
N VAL A 522 -15.93 21.05 -2.15
CA VAL A 522 -14.56 21.40 -2.48
C VAL A 522 -14.57 22.20 -3.78
N THR A 523 -13.87 23.34 -3.80
CA THR A 523 -13.65 24.16 -5.00
C THR A 523 -12.16 24.46 -5.15
N GLY A 524 -11.65 24.49 -6.37
CA GLY A 524 -10.24 24.75 -6.65
C GLY A 524 -9.28 23.59 -6.36
N ALA A 525 -9.79 22.43 -5.98
CA ALA A 525 -9.03 21.19 -5.76
C ALA A 525 -9.88 19.96 -6.14
N GLU A 526 -9.22 18.85 -6.40
CA GLU A 526 -9.84 17.54 -6.57
C GLU A 526 -10.24 16.99 -5.19
N PHE A 527 -11.47 16.50 -5.06
CA PHE A 527 -11.91 15.76 -3.90
C PHE A 527 -11.55 14.29 -4.08
N LEU A 528 -10.55 13.79 -3.38
CA LEU A 528 -10.12 12.39 -3.47
C LEU A 528 -11.06 11.44 -2.74
N GLY A 529 -11.63 11.89 -1.63
CA GLY A 529 -12.54 11.06 -0.86
C GLY A 529 -12.62 11.50 0.60
N TRP A 530 -13.51 10.84 1.32
CA TRP A 530 -13.63 10.98 2.76
C TRP A 530 -13.68 9.61 3.44
N GLY A 531 -13.34 9.54 4.72
CA GLY A 531 -13.43 8.34 5.51
C GLY A 531 -13.88 8.66 6.93
N ASN A 532 -14.63 7.77 7.53
CA ASN A 532 -14.71 7.69 8.97
C ASN A 532 -13.82 6.54 9.45
N GLY A 533 -13.46 6.54 10.72
CA GLY A 533 -12.55 5.56 11.29
C GLY A 533 -13.12 4.15 11.41
N ASP A 534 -14.37 3.92 11.04
CA ASP A 534 -15.02 2.63 11.21
C ASP A 534 -15.37 1.97 9.86
N PRO A 535 -14.60 0.97 9.40
CA PRO A 535 -14.85 0.29 8.13
C PRO A 535 -16.11 -0.59 8.16
N GLN A 536 -16.69 -0.87 9.36
CA GLN A 536 -17.90 -1.70 9.46
C GLN A 536 -19.11 -1.07 8.81
N PHE A 537 -19.23 0.24 8.91
CA PHE A 537 -20.54 0.82 8.77
C PHE A 537 -20.76 1.60 7.52
N ARG A 538 -19.74 1.84 6.65
CA ARG A 538 -20.10 2.67 5.51
C ARG A 538 -19.17 2.76 4.36
N HIS A 539 -19.84 3.03 3.35
CA HIS A 539 -19.44 3.56 2.08
C HIS A 539 -18.38 4.63 2.23
N ILE A 540 -17.20 4.35 1.75
CA ILE A 540 -16.29 5.38 1.31
C ILE A 540 -16.70 5.60 -0.14
N GLU A 541 -17.54 6.59 -0.37
CA GLU A 541 -17.96 6.95 -1.71
C GLU A 541 -17.19 8.22 -2.09
N ARG A 542 -16.28 8.09 -3.04
CA ARG A 542 -15.48 9.22 -3.52
C ARG A 542 -16.33 10.39 -4.00
N ASN A 543 -17.47 10.11 -4.61
CA ASN A 543 -18.38 11.11 -5.15
C ASN A 543 -19.49 11.50 -4.17
N CYS A 544 -19.46 11.01 -2.93
CA CYS A 544 -20.45 11.37 -1.92
C CYS A 544 -20.11 12.72 -1.30
N ASN A 545 -20.98 13.70 -1.45
CA ASN A 545 -20.82 15.00 -0.82
C ASN A 545 -21.24 15.03 0.65
N THR A 546 -21.67 13.88 1.20
CA THR A 546 -22.14 13.76 2.57
C THR A 546 -21.26 12.80 3.32
N ILE A 547 -20.64 13.24 4.42
CA ILE A 547 -19.93 12.40 5.37
C ILE A 547 -20.83 12.10 6.57
N TYR A 548 -20.67 10.90 7.11
CA TYR A 548 -21.41 10.41 8.27
C TYR A 548 -20.39 10.10 9.38
N PRO A 549 -20.04 11.08 10.21
CA PRO A 549 -19.07 10.86 11.28
C PRO A 549 -19.71 10.03 12.41
N PHE A 550 -19.54 8.69 12.35
CA PHE A 550 -20.11 7.77 13.34
C PHE A 550 -19.62 7.99 14.74
N VAL A 551 -18.44 8.48 14.88
CA VAL A 551 -17.76 8.65 16.16
C VAL A 551 -17.20 10.06 16.28
N SER A 552 -17.98 11.05 15.98
CA SER A 552 -17.63 12.46 16.05
C SER A 552 -16.35 12.86 15.29
N ARG A 553 -15.82 11.98 14.44
CA ARG A 553 -14.56 12.21 13.72
C ARG A 553 -14.55 11.50 12.36
N ALA A 554 -14.11 12.24 11.34
CA ALA A 554 -13.96 11.78 9.96
C ALA A 554 -12.70 12.39 9.36
N GLN A 555 -12.38 12.03 8.12
CA GLN A 555 -11.24 12.55 7.38
C GLN A 555 -11.66 12.88 5.95
N VAL A 556 -11.19 13.99 5.44
CA VAL A 556 -11.38 14.42 4.05
C VAL A 556 -10.01 14.58 3.39
N LEU A 557 -9.88 14.06 2.17
CA LEU A 557 -8.68 14.16 1.37
C LEU A 557 -8.95 14.99 0.12
N ILE A 558 -8.07 15.95 -0.14
CA ILE A 558 -8.12 16.77 -1.35
C ILE A 558 -6.74 16.79 -2.02
N ARG A 559 -6.72 16.90 -3.34
CA ARG A 559 -5.50 16.99 -4.16
C ARG A 559 -5.49 18.31 -4.92
N SER A 560 -4.31 18.93 -5.05
CA SER A 560 -4.14 20.10 -5.93
C SER A 560 -4.42 19.74 -7.38
N ILE A 561 -4.88 20.70 -8.16
CA ILE A 561 -5.10 20.56 -9.60
C ILE A 561 -3.98 21.33 -10.30
N GLU A 562 -3.30 20.69 -11.24
CA GLU A 562 -2.20 21.30 -11.99
C GLU A 562 -2.68 22.58 -12.71
N GLY A 563 -1.91 23.65 -12.55
CA GLY A 563 -2.21 24.94 -13.15
C GLY A 563 -3.38 25.73 -12.53
N GLN A 564 -4.04 25.18 -11.50
CA GLN A 564 -5.12 25.89 -10.80
C GLN A 564 -4.55 27.06 -9.96
N THR A 565 -5.10 28.26 -10.20
CA THR A 565 -4.66 29.49 -9.51
C THR A 565 -5.70 30.05 -8.53
N ASP A 566 -6.96 29.63 -8.65
CA ASP A 566 -8.02 30.05 -7.75
C ASP A 566 -7.81 29.53 -6.33
N PRO A 567 -8.27 30.25 -5.31
CA PRO A 567 -8.20 29.76 -3.94
C PRO A 567 -8.91 28.42 -3.78
N VAL A 568 -8.26 27.48 -3.08
CA VAL A 568 -8.87 26.21 -2.70
C VAL A 568 -9.75 26.44 -1.49
N THR A 569 -11.01 26.08 -1.59
CA THR A 569 -11.97 26.20 -0.49
C THR A 569 -12.63 24.86 -0.21
N VAL A 570 -12.54 24.43 1.03
CA VAL A 570 -13.19 23.22 1.56
C VAL A 570 -14.23 23.67 2.58
N ARG A 571 -15.49 23.35 2.32
CA ARG A 571 -16.61 23.61 3.23
C ARG A 571 -17.20 22.31 3.71
N ILE A 572 -17.31 22.15 5.03
CA ILE A 572 -17.88 20.96 5.66
C ILE A 572 -18.85 21.43 6.74
N GLY A 573 -20.14 21.21 6.52
CA GLY A 573 -21.18 21.73 7.41
C GLY A 573 -21.04 23.24 7.64
N SER A 574 -20.87 23.66 8.89
CA SER A 574 -20.72 25.07 9.29
C SER A 574 -19.28 25.60 9.19
N ALA A 575 -18.27 24.75 8.93
CA ALA A 575 -16.87 25.12 8.89
C ALA A 575 -16.34 25.29 7.47
N THR A 576 -15.35 26.17 7.31
CA THR A 576 -14.69 26.43 6.03
C THR A 576 -13.19 26.58 6.23
N LEU A 577 -12.40 25.97 5.35
CA LEU A 577 -10.96 26.19 5.19
C LEU A 577 -10.72 26.81 3.82
N THR A 578 -9.71 27.67 3.75
CA THR A 578 -9.21 28.24 2.48
C THR A 578 -7.69 28.17 2.49
N PHE A 579 -7.11 27.72 1.38
CA PHE A 579 -5.68 27.50 1.18
C PHE A 579 -5.14 28.43 0.09
#